data_8f8d03580df868a8402acf0bb176b276
#
_entry.id   8f8d03580df868a8402acf0bb176b276
#
_cell.length_a   1.000
_cell.length_b   1.000
_cell.length_c   1.000
_cell.angle_alpha   90.00
_cell.angle_beta   90.00
_cell.angle_gamma   90.00
#
_symmetry.space_group_name_H-M   'P 1'
#
loop_
_entity.id
_entity.type
_entity.pdbx_description
1 polymer ?
#
loop_
_entity_poly.entity_id
_entity_poly.type
_entity_poly.pdbx_seq_one_letter_code
_entity_poly.pdbx_strand_id
1 'polypeptide(L)'
;MEQNKRMHILMCQNSTEGILCGVYEAFTSRYGHAWQKLAVGPYVNGDLFSDIYSVEVNTEKAGKVVKAIISKISEEAWYLVHMASEADSQEKGEIIYRFLILAFANGRKVLNAMSIPEVMGLHQLSRSVSRETQHLYGFLRFQELQNDILYARLVSKHHVGMFLAEHFQDRLPMENWVIHDVERDEVWIHRAGEDWLYIRHPDFRQDPQMMLSSSEYAFTEWWKTFTESVAILERRNPKLQMQMLPKRYWKYMPEMFTNPGR
;
A
#
# COMPACT_ATOMS: atom_id res chain seq x y z
N MET A 1 36.76 -19.23 22.62
CA MET A 1 36.22 -19.64 21.31
C MET A 1 35.33 -18.51 20.84
N GLU A 2 35.84 -17.62 20.02
CA GLU A 2 35.00 -16.65 19.31
C GLU A 2 34.17 -17.44 18.29
N GLN A 3 32.91 -17.69 18.61
CA GLN A 3 31.93 -18.13 17.62
C GLN A 3 31.93 -17.08 16.53
N ASN A 4 32.31 -17.47 15.33
CA ASN A 4 32.20 -16.66 14.10
C ASN A 4 30.73 -16.23 13.98
N LYS A 5 30.39 -15.04 14.52
CA LYS A 5 29.01 -14.53 14.62
C LYS A 5 28.59 -14.11 13.22
N ARG A 6 27.87 -14.98 12.52
CA ARG A 6 27.28 -14.68 11.20
C ARG A 6 26.02 -13.87 11.32
N MET A 7 25.77 -13.02 10.35
CA MET A 7 24.51 -12.30 10.23
C MET A 7 23.41 -13.27 9.74
N HIS A 8 22.29 -13.36 10.46
CA HIS A 8 21.12 -14.16 10.08
C HIS A 8 20.11 -13.27 9.38
N ILE A 9 19.90 -13.49 8.08
CA ILE A 9 18.98 -12.73 7.26
C ILE A 9 17.68 -13.53 7.14
N LEU A 10 16.60 -12.98 7.68
CA LEU A 10 15.25 -13.52 7.59
C LEU A 10 14.56 -12.95 6.36
N MET A 11 14.39 -13.81 5.34
CA MET A 11 13.73 -13.47 4.08
C MET A 11 12.22 -13.55 4.25
N CYS A 12 11.58 -12.39 4.25
CA CYS A 12 10.15 -12.26 4.42
C CYS A 12 9.44 -12.09 3.06
N GLN A 13 8.25 -12.66 2.93
CA GLN A 13 7.36 -12.32 1.83
C GLN A 13 7.05 -10.81 1.86
N ASN A 14 6.92 -10.20 0.68
CA ASN A 14 6.57 -8.78 0.54
C ASN A 14 5.08 -8.54 0.84
N SER A 15 4.69 -8.74 2.09
CA SER A 15 3.35 -8.51 2.63
C SER A 15 3.44 -8.15 4.10
N THR A 16 2.40 -7.54 4.65
CA THR A 16 2.30 -7.24 6.08
C THR A 16 2.50 -8.50 6.92
N GLU A 17 1.78 -9.59 6.60
CA GLU A 17 1.89 -10.87 7.31
C GLU A 17 3.30 -11.45 7.24
N GLY A 18 3.93 -11.38 6.06
CA GLY A 18 5.29 -11.90 5.85
C GLY A 18 6.31 -11.18 6.74
N ILE A 19 6.24 -9.85 6.79
CA ILE A 19 7.12 -9.03 7.65
C ILE A 19 6.87 -9.33 9.13
N LEU A 20 5.60 -9.43 9.55
CA LEU A 20 5.25 -9.75 10.94
C LEU A 20 5.70 -11.16 11.34
N CYS A 21 5.62 -12.14 10.44
CA CYS A 21 6.19 -13.48 10.68
C CYS A 21 7.71 -13.41 10.85
N GLY A 22 8.42 -12.61 10.03
CA GLY A 22 9.85 -12.36 10.22
C GLY A 22 10.19 -11.74 11.57
N VAL A 23 9.38 -10.76 12.01
CA VAL A 23 9.50 -10.18 13.36
C VAL A 23 9.30 -11.26 14.42
N TYR A 24 8.26 -12.10 14.30
CA TYR A 24 8.01 -13.19 15.25
C TYR A 24 9.21 -14.12 15.36
N GLU A 25 9.74 -14.62 14.23
CA GLU A 25 10.90 -15.49 14.18
C GLU A 25 12.14 -14.84 14.80
N ALA A 26 12.38 -13.55 14.49
CA ALA A 26 13.50 -12.80 15.04
C ALA A 26 13.45 -12.66 16.56
N PHE A 27 12.26 -12.42 17.13
CA PHE A 27 12.09 -12.28 18.57
C PHE A 27 12.08 -13.61 19.33
N THR A 28 11.71 -14.72 18.68
CA THR A 28 11.67 -16.05 19.30
C THR A 28 12.97 -16.84 19.10
N SER A 29 13.86 -16.36 18.23
CA SER A 29 15.14 -17.00 17.95
C SER A 29 16.12 -16.85 19.13
N ARG A 30 17.08 -17.77 19.18
CA ARG A 30 18.21 -17.71 20.14
C ARG A 30 19.31 -16.71 19.76
N TYR A 31 19.22 -16.13 18.56
CA TYR A 31 20.18 -15.15 18.08
C TYR A 31 19.84 -13.76 18.64
N GLY A 32 20.82 -12.98 19.03
CA GLY A 32 20.58 -11.62 19.48
C GLY A 32 20.20 -10.68 18.33
N HIS A 33 19.41 -9.66 18.60
CA HIS A 33 18.93 -8.71 17.60
C HIS A 33 20.04 -8.04 16.78
N ALA A 34 21.25 -7.92 17.33
CA ALA A 34 22.42 -7.38 16.62
C ALA A 34 22.92 -8.29 15.47
N TRP A 35 22.56 -9.57 15.48
CA TRP A 35 22.99 -10.58 14.51
C TRP A 35 21.86 -11.04 13.59
N GLN A 36 20.77 -10.33 13.58
CA GLN A 36 19.61 -10.63 12.76
C GLN A 36 19.21 -9.42 11.94
N LYS A 37 18.73 -9.67 10.72
CA LYS A 37 18.21 -8.67 9.79
C LYS A 37 16.98 -9.22 9.09
N LEU A 38 15.94 -8.38 8.90
CA LEU A 38 14.82 -8.71 8.05
C LEU A 38 15.04 -8.13 6.65
N ALA A 39 14.82 -8.98 5.65
CA ALA A 39 14.84 -8.57 4.25
C ALA A 39 13.53 -8.94 3.58
N VAL A 40 13.09 -8.10 2.64
CA VAL A 40 11.81 -8.26 1.92
C VAL A 40 12.10 -8.32 0.42
N GLY A 41 11.52 -9.31 -0.25
CA GLY A 41 11.62 -9.45 -1.71
C GLY A 41 12.52 -10.60 -2.16
N PRO A 42 12.60 -10.84 -3.49
CA PRO A 42 13.24 -12.04 -4.04
C PRO A 42 14.76 -12.01 -4.00
N TYR A 43 15.38 -10.86 -3.79
CA TYR A 43 16.84 -10.70 -3.84
C TYR A 43 17.37 -10.03 -2.58
N VAL A 44 18.23 -10.74 -1.87
CA VAL A 44 19.07 -10.17 -0.82
C VAL A 44 20.50 -10.21 -1.31
N ASN A 45 21.17 -9.07 -1.28
CA ASN A 45 22.62 -9.04 -1.34
C ASN A 45 23.15 -9.66 -0.05
N GLY A 46 23.27 -11.00 -0.05
CA GLY A 46 23.91 -11.75 1.01
C GLY A 46 25.41 -11.47 0.95
N ASP A 47 25.98 -11.03 2.07
CA ASP A 47 27.42 -11.06 2.27
C ASP A 47 27.84 -12.53 2.41
N LEU A 48 29.06 -12.87 1.97
CA LEU A 48 29.65 -14.23 2.08
C LEU A 48 29.61 -14.82 3.51
N PHE A 49 29.38 -13.96 4.50
CA PHE A 49 29.29 -14.29 5.92
C PHE A 49 27.90 -14.27 6.52
N SER A 50 26.85 -14.30 5.67
CA SER A 50 25.47 -14.28 6.12
C SER A 50 24.79 -15.63 5.87
N ASP A 51 23.97 -16.07 6.82
CA ASP A 51 23.07 -17.21 6.67
C ASP A 51 21.67 -16.69 6.35
N ILE A 52 21.08 -17.17 5.25
CA ILE A 52 19.76 -16.70 4.77
C ILE A 52 18.73 -17.77 5.10
N TYR A 53 17.62 -17.34 5.73
CA TYR A 53 16.49 -18.20 6.11
C TYR A 53 15.20 -17.67 5.50
N SER A 54 14.48 -18.50 4.77
CA SER A 54 13.14 -18.16 4.29
C SER A 54 12.12 -18.24 5.43
N VAL A 55 11.30 -17.20 5.58
CA VAL A 55 10.24 -17.14 6.58
C VAL A 55 8.92 -17.52 5.92
N GLU A 56 8.29 -18.57 6.44
CA GLU A 56 6.95 -18.98 6.01
C GLU A 56 5.88 -18.08 6.62
N VAL A 57 4.89 -17.71 5.79
CA VAL A 57 3.75 -16.91 6.26
C VAL A 57 2.83 -17.77 7.11
N ASN A 58 2.52 -17.28 8.30
CA ASN A 58 1.62 -17.93 9.24
C ASN A 58 0.75 -16.88 9.93
N THR A 59 -0.54 -16.90 9.63
CA THR A 59 -1.53 -15.91 10.12
C THR A 59 -1.60 -15.87 11.65
N GLU A 60 -1.42 -17.01 12.34
CA GLU A 60 -1.43 -17.06 13.80
C GLU A 60 -0.21 -16.32 14.39
N LYS A 61 0.99 -16.53 13.83
CA LYS A 61 2.21 -15.82 14.25
C LYS A 61 2.09 -14.32 13.99
N ALA A 62 1.64 -13.92 12.79
CA ALA A 62 1.40 -12.52 12.46
C ALA A 62 0.40 -11.88 13.43
N GLY A 63 -0.74 -12.55 13.69
CA GLY A 63 -1.75 -12.08 14.63
C GLY A 63 -1.24 -11.92 16.08
N LYS A 64 -0.31 -12.78 16.53
CA LYS A 64 0.35 -12.62 17.85
C LYS A 64 1.19 -11.34 17.89
N VAL A 65 1.89 -11.00 16.81
CA VAL A 65 2.70 -9.77 16.75
C VAL A 65 1.79 -8.54 16.75
N VAL A 66 0.71 -8.53 15.95
CA VAL A 66 -0.29 -7.44 15.95
C VAL A 66 -0.84 -7.20 17.35
N LYS A 67 -1.32 -8.26 18.01
CA LYS A 67 -1.82 -8.17 19.39
C LYS A 67 -0.77 -7.63 20.37
N ALA A 68 0.49 -8.05 20.21
CA ALA A 68 1.58 -7.57 21.05
C ALA A 68 1.88 -6.08 20.81
N ILE A 69 1.86 -5.60 19.56
CA ILE A 69 2.05 -4.19 19.21
C ILE A 69 0.93 -3.35 19.87
N ILE A 70 -0.32 -3.72 19.63
CA ILE A 70 -1.48 -2.97 20.16
C ILE A 70 -1.45 -2.94 21.68
N SER A 71 -1.25 -4.10 22.34
CA SER A 71 -1.36 -4.20 23.81
C SER A 71 -0.16 -3.63 24.55
N LYS A 72 1.06 -3.72 24.01
CA LYS A 72 2.30 -3.31 24.70
C LYS A 72 2.80 -1.93 24.27
N ILE A 73 2.39 -1.46 23.09
CA ILE A 73 2.81 -0.16 22.57
C ILE A 73 1.58 0.74 22.39
N SER A 74 0.83 0.61 21.30
CA SER A 74 -0.45 1.30 21.04
C SER A 74 -1.05 0.90 19.69
N GLU A 75 -2.34 1.24 19.47
CA GLU A 75 -2.99 1.17 18.15
C GLU A 75 -2.31 2.09 17.13
N GLU A 76 -1.85 3.27 17.58
CA GLU A 76 -1.08 4.20 16.73
C GLU A 76 0.21 3.56 16.19
N ALA A 77 0.92 2.79 17.02
CA ALA A 77 2.11 2.05 16.57
C ALA A 77 1.75 0.98 15.54
N TRP A 78 0.65 0.28 15.74
CA TRP A 78 0.14 -0.68 14.75
C TRP A 78 -0.19 0.01 13.43
N TYR A 79 -0.92 1.12 13.46
CA TYR A 79 -1.24 1.89 12.25
C TYR A 79 0.03 2.28 11.48
N LEU A 80 1.05 2.82 12.15
CA LEU A 80 2.31 3.20 11.52
C LEU A 80 3.04 2.01 10.91
N VAL A 81 3.09 0.87 11.62
CA VAL A 81 3.72 -0.37 11.12
C VAL A 81 2.96 -0.91 9.92
N HIS A 82 1.63 -0.96 9.98
CA HIS A 82 0.79 -1.43 8.87
C HIS A 82 0.97 -0.55 7.63
N MET A 83 0.85 0.77 7.76
CA MET A 83 1.11 1.67 6.64
C MET A 83 2.53 1.50 6.07
N ALA A 84 3.55 1.39 6.93
CA ALA A 84 4.93 1.23 6.48
C ALA A 84 5.18 -0.11 5.78
N SER A 85 4.47 -1.17 6.16
CA SER A 85 4.59 -2.49 5.53
C SER A 85 4.09 -2.52 4.09
N GLU A 86 3.18 -1.60 3.72
CA GLU A 86 2.65 -1.46 2.36
C GLU A 86 3.50 -0.51 1.48
N ALA A 87 4.59 0.05 2.03
CA ALA A 87 5.50 0.90 1.27
C ALA A 87 6.27 0.10 0.21
N ASP A 88 6.49 0.71 -0.95
CA ASP A 88 7.43 0.23 -1.97
C ASP A 88 8.86 0.62 -1.53
N SER A 89 9.45 -0.23 -0.68
CA SER A 89 10.80 -0.09 -0.17
C SER A 89 11.36 -1.45 0.22
N GLN A 90 12.57 -1.74 -0.21
CA GLN A 90 13.28 -2.98 0.18
C GLN A 90 13.72 -2.95 1.65
N GLU A 91 13.87 -1.77 2.22
CA GLU A 91 14.34 -1.58 3.60
C GLU A 91 13.22 -1.64 4.64
N LYS A 92 11.95 -1.69 4.19
CA LYS A 92 10.79 -1.60 5.09
C LYS A 92 10.78 -2.69 6.17
N GLY A 93 11.17 -3.91 5.84
CA GLY A 93 11.25 -5.03 6.80
C GLY A 93 12.22 -4.74 7.93
N GLU A 94 13.43 -4.29 7.59
CA GLU A 94 14.47 -3.95 8.57
C GLU A 94 14.07 -2.73 9.41
N ILE A 95 13.54 -1.68 8.79
CA ILE A 95 13.08 -0.47 9.51
C ILE A 95 11.99 -0.82 10.53
N ILE A 96 10.98 -1.60 10.12
CA ILE A 96 9.89 -2.06 11.00
C ILE A 96 10.46 -2.91 12.14
N TYR A 97 11.34 -3.85 11.85
CA TYR A 97 11.94 -4.72 12.85
C TYR A 97 12.73 -3.93 13.90
N ARG A 98 13.63 -3.04 13.46
CA ARG A 98 14.45 -2.21 14.38
C ARG A 98 13.58 -1.28 15.21
N PHE A 99 12.58 -0.66 14.58
CA PHE A 99 11.58 0.13 15.32
C PHE A 99 10.88 -0.70 16.42
N LEU A 100 10.43 -1.93 16.10
CA LEU A 100 9.72 -2.77 17.06
C LEU A 100 10.61 -3.21 18.22
N ILE A 101 11.90 -3.43 18.01
CA ILE A 101 12.85 -3.68 19.11
C ILE A 101 12.82 -2.51 20.11
N LEU A 102 12.94 -1.29 19.61
CA LEU A 102 12.92 -0.08 20.43
C LEU A 102 11.56 0.13 21.11
N ALA A 103 10.49 -0.12 20.35
CA ALA A 103 9.13 0.13 20.83
C ALA A 103 8.69 -0.86 21.91
N PHE A 104 9.06 -2.13 21.82
CA PHE A 104 8.79 -3.11 22.89
C PHE A 104 9.59 -2.83 24.15
N ALA A 105 10.78 -2.23 24.03
CA ALA A 105 11.59 -1.85 25.20
C ALA A 105 11.13 -0.55 25.88
N ASN A 106 10.60 0.44 25.14
CA ASN A 106 10.32 1.78 25.64
C ASN A 106 8.83 2.15 25.64
N GLY A 107 7.96 1.30 25.08
CA GLY A 107 6.53 1.55 24.95
C GLY A 107 6.21 2.71 24.01
N ARG A 108 4.99 3.25 24.15
CA ARG A 108 4.45 4.32 23.28
C ARG A 108 5.34 5.58 23.16
N LYS A 109 6.14 5.86 24.17
CA LYS A 109 6.98 7.08 24.19
C LYS A 109 7.95 7.15 23.01
N VAL A 110 8.37 5.99 22.45
CA VAL A 110 9.31 5.94 21.34
C VAL A 110 8.74 6.56 20.07
N LEU A 111 7.43 6.58 19.87
CA LEU A 111 6.78 7.11 18.67
C LEU A 111 7.14 8.58 18.40
N ASN A 112 7.43 9.35 19.44
CA ASN A 112 7.80 10.76 19.32
C ASN A 112 9.31 11.01 19.25
N ALA A 113 10.13 9.96 19.31
CA ALA A 113 11.59 10.08 19.31
C ALA A 113 12.15 10.20 17.89
N MET A 114 11.75 11.26 17.17
CA MET A 114 12.10 11.49 15.75
C MET A 114 13.60 11.66 15.48
N SER A 115 14.42 11.83 16.51
CA SER A 115 15.89 11.83 16.40
C SER A 115 16.49 10.43 16.20
N ILE A 116 15.70 9.37 16.45
CA ILE A 116 16.11 7.98 16.26
C ILE A 116 15.84 7.60 14.79
N PRO A 117 16.87 7.15 14.04
CA PRO A 117 16.73 6.86 12.60
C PRO A 117 15.62 5.85 12.29
N GLU A 118 15.46 4.81 13.10
CA GLU A 118 14.45 3.76 12.90
C GLU A 118 13.03 4.30 13.10
N VAL A 119 12.83 5.20 14.06
CA VAL A 119 11.54 5.87 14.28
C VAL A 119 11.24 6.82 13.13
N MET A 120 12.22 7.63 12.74
CA MET A 120 12.08 8.54 11.61
C MET A 120 11.80 7.78 10.31
N GLY A 121 12.52 6.67 10.05
CA GLY A 121 12.33 5.82 8.89
C GLY A 121 10.92 5.22 8.82
N LEU A 122 10.39 4.71 9.93
CA LEU A 122 9.01 4.21 10.00
C LEU A 122 8.00 5.31 9.66
N HIS A 123 8.14 6.49 10.26
CA HIS A 123 7.25 7.62 9.97
C HIS A 123 7.34 8.09 8.51
N GLN A 124 8.53 8.08 7.90
CA GLN A 124 8.70 8.43 6.49
C GLN A 124 7.98 7.45 5.57
N LEU A 125 8.14 6.13 5.80
CA LEU A 125 7.44 5.09 5.05
C LEU A 125 5.92 5.22 5.20
N SER A 126 5.42 5.26 6.43
CA SER A 126 3.99 5.40 6.73
C SER A 126 3.39 6.66 6.09
N ARG A 127 4.06 7.80 6.22
CA ARG A 127 3.62 9.08 5.63
C ARG A 127 3.62 9.06 4.10
N SER A 128 4.56 8.35 3.47
CA SER A 128 4.62 8.22 2.02
C SER A 128 3.41 7.43 1.49
N VAL A 129 3.06 6.31 2.13
CA VAL A 129 1.88 5.49 1.81
C VAL A 129 0.59 6.29 2.05
N SER A 130 0.46 6.91 3.24
CA SER A 130 -0.72 7.70 3.59
C SER A 130 -0.96 8.84 2.59
N ARG A 131 0.10 9.54 2.17
CA ARG A 131 -0.02 10.63 1.18
C ARG A 131 -0.53 10.11 -0.17
N GLU A 132 -0.02 8.97 -0.63
CA GLU A 132 -0.49 8.38 -1.89
C GLU A 132 -1.95 7.93 -1.79
N THR A 133 -2.33 7.30 -0.68
CA THR A 133 -3.71 6.89 -0.41
C THR A 133 -4.66 8.09 -0.43
N GLN A 134 -4.30 9.18 0.26
CA GLN A 134 -5.10 10.42 0.27
C GLN A 134 -5.26 11.03 -1.14
N HIS A 135 -4.22 11.01 -1.96
CA HIS A 135 -4.32 11.45 -3.35
C HIS A 135 -5.30 10.58 -4.15
N LEU A 136 -5.23 9.26 -3.98
CA LEU A 136 -6.06 8.32 -4.72
C LEU A 136 -7.53 8.32 -4.27
N TYR A 137 -7.86 8.74 -3.06
CA TYR A 137 -9.25 9.01 -2.68
C TYR A 137 -9.94 10.04 -3.60
N GLY A 138 -9.17 11.02 -4.10
CA GLY A 138 -9.68 12.03 -5.02
C GLY A 138 -9.43 11.76 -6.50
N PHE A 139 -8.45 10.92 -6.84
CA PHE A 139 -7.98 10.73 -8.22
C PHE A 139 -8.43 9.43 -8.85
N LEU A 140 -8.83 8.44 -8.06
CA LEU A 140 -9.39 7.20 -8.61
C LEU A 140 -10.70 7.51 -9.35
N ARG A 141 -10.86 6.96 -10.54
CA ARG A 141 -12.05 7.15 -11.37
C ARG A 141 -12.72 5.81 -11.61
N PHE A 142 -13.96 5.71 -11.16
CA PHE A 142 -14.83 4.60 -11.51
C PHE A 142 -15.51 4.88 -12.84
N GLN A 143 -15.61 3.84 -13.65
CA GLN A 143 -16.35 3.82 -14.91
C GLN A 143 -17.40 2.71 -14.83
N GLU A 144 -18.62 3.01 -15.29
CA GLU A 144 -19.72 2.06 -15.27
C GLU A 144 -19.56 1.04 -16.42
N LEU A 145 -19.62 -0.24 -16.09
CA LEU A 145 -19.68 -1.32 -17.06
C LEU A 145 -21.13 -1.65 -17.44
N GLN A 146 -21.34 -2.40 -18.54
CA GLN A 146 -22.67 -2.78 -19.05
C GLN A 146 -23.55 -3.58 -18.06
N ASN A 147 -22.95 -4.13 -17.03
CA ASN A 147 -23.60 -4.92 -15.98
C ASN A 147 -23.75 -4.15 -14.65
N ASP A 148 -23.79 -2.82 -14.72
CA ASP A 148 -23.95 -1.91 -13.57
C ASP A 148 -22.84 -2.08 -12.49
N ILE A 149 -21.65 -2.51 -12.89
CA ILE A 149 -20.47 -2.57 -12.01
C ILE A 149 -19.61 -1.33 -12.24
N LEU A 150 -19.26 -0.65 -11.16
CA LEU A 150 -18.29 0.43 -11.17
C LEU A 150 -16.87 -0.14 -11.16
N TYR A 151 -16.11 0.07 -12.23
CA TYR A 151 -14.76 -0.43 -12.39
C TYR A 151 -13.74 0.69 -12.36
N ALA A 152 -12.74 0.60 -11.49
CA ALA A 152 -11.65 1.56 -11.39
C ALA A 152 -10.29 0.88 -11.59
N ARG A 153 -9.42 1.51 -12.38
CA ARG A 153 -8.03 1.09 -12.55
C ARG A 153 -7.12 1.89 -11.63
N LEU A 154 -6.34 1.17 -10.85
CA LEU A 154 -5.36 1.73 -9.95
C LEU A 154 -3.96 1.65 -10.55
N VAL A 155 -3.21 2.74 -10.46
CA VAL A 155 -1.75 2.78 -10.62
C VAL A 155 -1.18 3.48 -9.40
N SER A 156 -0.40 2.78 -8.62
CA SER A 156 0.16 3.31 -7.37
C SER A 156 1.60 2.82 -7.18
N LYS A 157 2.42 3.67 -6.57
CA LYS A 157 3.76 3.28 -6.16
C LYS A 157 3.70 2.26 -5.02
N HIS A 158 2.91 2.59 -3.99
CA HIS A 158 2.73 1.77 -2.79
C HIS A 158 1.54 0.82 -2.95
N HIS A 159 1.48 -0.23 -2.15
CA HIS A 159 0.38 -1.18 -2.16
C HIS A 159 -0.81 -0.63 -1.34
N VAL A 160 -1.59 0.25 -1.96
CA VAL A 160 -2.64 1.04 -1.28
C VAL A 160 -4.07 0.56 -1.50
N GLY A 161 -4.26 -0.50 -2.28
CA GLY A 161 -5.58 -0.95 -2.72
C GLY A 161 -6.51 -1.31 -1.57
N MET A 162 -6.01 -1.91 -0.50
CA MET A 162 -6.80 -2.23 0.70
C MET A 162 -7.36 -0.97 1.37
N PHE A 163 -6.55 0.08 1.54
CA PHE A 163 -7.01 1.34 2.13
C PHE A 163 -8.05 2.05 1.24
N LEU A 164 -7.91 1.90 -0.08
CA LEU A 164 -8.91 2.39 -1.03
C LEU A 164 -10.20 1.58 -0.94
N ALA A 165 -10.11 0.26 -0.81
CA ALA A 165 -11.27 -0.62 -0.67
C ALA A 165 -12.06 -0.29 0.60
N GLU A 166 -11.41 -0.10 1.74
CA GLU A 166 -12.05 0.34 2.98
C GLU A 166 -12.78 1.68 2.79
N HIS A 167 -12.10 2.67 2.21
CA HIS A 167 -12.68 3.98 1.97
C HIS A 167 -13.90 3.95 1.04
N PHE A 168 -13.82 3.19 -0.06
CA PHE A 168 -14.92 3.14 -1.03
C PHE A 168 -16.07 2.23 -0.58
N GLN A 169 -15.83 1.24 0.27
CA GLN A 169 -16.91 0.51 0.94
C GLN A 169 -17.76 1.46 1.79
N ASP A 170 -17.15 2.35 2.57
CA ASP A 170 -17.87 3.33 3.37
C ASP A 170 -18.60 4.38 2.51
N ARG A 171 -18.01 4.78 1.38
CA ARG A 171 -18.55 5.82 0.53
C ARG A 171 -19.62 5.33 -0.45
N LEU A 172 -19.50 4.11 -0.92
CA LEU A 172 -20.34 3.46 -1.93
C LEU A 172 -20.86 2.11 -1.44
N PRO A 173 -21.50 2.04 -0.25
CA PRO A 173 -21.86 0.78 0.39
C PRO A 173 -22.94 -0.01 -0.37
N MET A 174 -23.73 0.67 -1.23
CA MET A 174 -24.83 0.05 -1.99
C MET A 174 -24.49 -0.15 -3.47
N GLU A 175 -23.23 0.06 -3.85
CA GLU A 175 -22.77 -0.12 -5.22
C GLU A 175 -21.92 -1.38 -5.37
N ASN A 176 -22.02 -2.03 -6.53
CA ASN A 176 -21.08 -3.08 -6.90
C ASN A 176 -19.86 -2.42 -7.54
N TRP A 177 -18.68 -2.64 -6.99
CA TRP A 177 -17.48 -2.03 -7.56
C TRP A 177 -16.27 -2.95 -7.52
N VAL A 178 -15.33 -2.66 -8.43
CA VAL A 178 -14.03 -3.33 -8.54
C VAL A 178 -12.94 -2.27 -8.63
N ILE A 179 -11.95 -2.36 -7.76
CA ILE A 179 -10.69 -1.63 -7.87
C ILE A 179 -9.63 -2.62 -8.34
N HIS A 180 -9.00 -2.34 -9.48
CA HIS A 180 -8.01 -3.21 -10.11
C HIS A 180 -6.64 -2.53 -10.12
N ASP A 181 -5.69 -3.04 -9.32
CA ASP A 181 -4.28 -2.71 -9.44
C ASP A 181 -3.68 -3.47 -10.64
N VAL A 182 -3.59 -2.77 -11.77
CA VAL A 182 -3.19 -3.36 -13.04
C VAL A 182 -1.71 -3.77 -13.07
N GLU A 183 -0.87 -3.11 -12.27
CA GLU A 183 0.56 -3.40 -12.23
C GLU A 183 0.88 -4.61 -11.35
N ARG A 184 0.09 -4.83 -10.29
CA ARG A 184 0.24 -5.97 -9.37
C ARG A 184 -0.63 -7.15 -9.72
N ASP A 185 -1.57 -6.96 -10.68
CA ASP A 185 -2.58 -7.96 -11.06
C ASP A 185 -3.41 -8.41 -9.86
N GLU A 186 -3.98 -7.42 -9.14
CA GLU A 186 -4.75 -7.61 -7.93
C GLU A 186 -6.06 -6.83 -7.99
N VAL A 187 -7.13 -7.37 -7.42
CA VAL A 187 -8.42 -6.70 -7.36
C VAL A 187 -9.04 -6.74 -5.98
N TRP A 188 -9.73 -5.65 -5.65
CA TRP A 188 -10.65 -5.52 -4.53
C TRP A 188 -12.05 -5.40 -5.09
N ILE A 189 -12.93 -6.32 -4.69
CA ILE A 189 -14.30 -6.45 -5.22
C ILE A 189 -15.26 -6.22 -4.08
N HIS A 190 -16.24 -5.35 -4.27
CA HIS A 190 -17.32 -5.11 -3.33
C HIS A 190 -18.67 -5.40 -3.99
N ARG A 191 -19.53 -6.07 -3.26
CA ARG A 191 -20.95 -6.23 -3.59
C ARG A 191 -21.76 -5.32 -2.69
N ALA A 192 -22.83 -4.77 -3.24
CA ALA A 192 -23.73 -3.89 -2.51
C ALA A 192 -24.19 -4.53 -1.17
N GLY A 193 -23.88 -3.85 -0.07
CA GLY A 193 -24.24 -4.29 1.28
C GLY A 193 -23.39 -5.40 1.89
N GLU A 194 -22.31 -5.82 1.23
CA GLU A 194 -21.39 -6.86 1.73
C GLU A 194 -20.00 -6.26 2.01
N ASP A 195 -19.13 -7.02 2.69
CA ASP A 195 -17.72 -6.66 2.82
C ASP A 195 -16.98 -6.89 1.51
N TRP A 196 -15.92 -6.10 1.27
CA TRP A 196 -15.07 -6.28 0.09
C TRP A 196 -14.22 -7.56 0.18
N LEU A 197 -13.88 -8.11 -0.99
CA LEU A 197 -13.03 -9.28 -1.16
C LEU A 197 -11.78 -8.92 -1.94
N TYR A 198 -10.67 -9.57 -1.60
CA TYR A 198 -9.38 -9.43 -2.30
C TYR A 198 -9.09 -10.68 -3.13
N ILE A 199 -8.68 -10.48 -4.38
CA ILE A 199 -8.29 -11.56 -5.31
C ILE A 199 -6.98 -11.18 -5.98
N ARG A 200 -6.04 -12.09 -5.96
CA ARG A 200 -4.77 -11.99 -6.70
C ARG A 200 -4.88 -12.77 -8.00
N HIS A 201 -4.31 -12.23 -9.08
CA HIS A 201 -4.35 -12.81 -10.42
C HIS A 201 -5.78 -13.13 -10.88
N PRO A 202 -6.65 -12.11 -11.01
CA PRO A 202 -8.03 -12.32 -11.44
C PRO A 202 -8.07 -12.78 -12.89
N ASP A 203 -8.88 -13.80 -13.16
CA ASP A 203 -9.16 -14.26 -14.53
C ASP A 203 -10.30 -13.42 -15.14
N PHE A 204 -9.97 -12.33 -15.81
CA PHE A 204 -10.93 -11.56 -16.57
C PHE A 204 -11.15 -12.21 -17.93
N ARG A 205 -12.34 -12.79 -18.16
CA ARG A 205 -12.73 -13.40 -19.45
C ARG A 205 -12.69 -12.41 -20.60
N GLN A 206 -12.89 -11.13 -20.34
CA GLN A 206 -12.84 -10.01 -21.30
C GLN A 206 -12.19 -8.81 -20.64
N ASP A 207 -11.54 -7.96 -21.43
CA ASP A 207 -11.04 -6.68 -20.92
C ASP A 207 -12.22 -5.82 -20.44
N PRO A 208 -12.29 -5.45 -19.15
CA PRO A 208 -13.37 -4.62 -18.63
C PRO A 208 -13.57 -3.30 -19.39
N GLN A 209 -12.53 -2.76 -20.02
CA GLN A 209 -12.64 -1.56 -20.87
C GLN A 209 -13.54 -1.72 -22.09
N MET A 210 -13.65 -2.93 -22.61
CA MET A 210 -14.54 -3.23 -23.75
C MET A 210 -16.00 -3.40 -23.32
N MET A 211 -16.27 -3.32 -22.03
CA MET A 211 -17.59 -3.53 -21.42
C MET A 211 -18.19 -2.24 -20.84
N LEU A 212 -17.68 -1.07 -21.22
CA LEU A 212 -18.26 0.20 -20.74
C LEU A 212 -19.73 0.33 -21.17
N SER A 213 -20.55 0.88 -20.27
CA SER A 213 -21.97 1.16 -20.55
C SER A 213 -22.12 2.31 -21.55
N SER A 214 -23.26 2.38 -22.22
CA SER A 214 -23.55 3.52 -23.11
C SER A 214 -23.72 4.83 -22.34
N SER A 215 -24.20 4.75 -21.09
CA SER A 215 -24.29 5.89 -20.15
C SER A 215 -22.91 6.41 -19.77
N GLU A 216 -21.92 5.53 -19.57
CA GLU A 216 -20.55 5.93 -19.24
C GLU A 216 -19.91 6.78 -20.33
N TYR A 217 -20.12 6.46 -21.62
CA TYR A 217 -19.61 7.31 -22.71
C TYR A 217 -20.19 8.72 -22.67
N ALA A 218 -21.50 8.85 -22.44
CA ALA A 218 -22.17 10.14 -22.31
C ALA A 218 -21.67 10.90 -21.05
N PHE A 219 -21.56 10.21 -19.93
CA PHE A 219 -21.04 10.78 -18.69
C PHE A 219 -19.62 11.29 -18.81
N THR A 220 -18.74 10.51 -19.42
CA THR A 220 -17.34 10.89 -19.68
C THR A 220 -17.24 12.19 -20.50
N GLU A 221 -18.05 12.34 -21.57
CA GLU A 221 -18.08 13.58 -22.37
C GLU A 221 -18.64 14.77 -21.59
N TRP A 222 -19.69 14.57 -20.78
CA TRP A 222 -20.21 15.62 -19.91
C TRP A 222 -19.19 16.03 -18.84
N TRP A 223 -18.49 15.06 -18.25
CA TRP A 223 -17.44 15.31 -17.26
C TRP A 223 -16.29 16.14 -17.83
N LYS A 224 -15.83 15.84 -19.03
CA LYS A 224 -14.82 16.63 -19.75
C LYS A 224 -15.32 18.06 -19.99
N THR A 225 -16.51 18.21 -20.53
CA THR A 225 -17.12 19.52 -20.80
C THR A 225 -17.28 20.33 -19.51
N PHE A 226 -17.73 19.68 -18.42
CA PHE A 226 -17.85 20.32 -17.12
C PHE A 226 -16.51 20.81 -16.61
N THR A 227 -15.47 19.96 -16.61
CA THR A 227 -14.14 20.34 -16.12
C THR A 227 -13.52 21.47 -16.92
N GLU A 228 -13.76 21.52 -18.23
CA GLU A 228 -13.37 22.65 -19.10
C GLU A 228 -14.13 23.93 -18.78
N SER A 229 -15.45 23.83 -18.56
CA SER A 229 -16.31 24.98 -18.32
C SER A 229 -16.07 25.69 -16.98
N VAL A 230 -15.69 24.93 -15.95
CA VAL A 230 -15.35 25.49 -14.62
C VAL A 230 -13.91 25.95 -14.49
N ALA A 231 -13.07 25.68 -15.50
CA ALA A 231 -11.68 26.07 -15.50
C ALA A 231 -11.50 27.58 -15.65
N ILE A 232 -10.86 28.20 -14.67
CA ILE A 232 -10.52 29.63 -14.72
C ILE A 232 -9.16 29.75 -15.41
N LEU A 233 -9.15 30.21 -16.68
CA LEU A 233 -7.95 30.27 -17.53
C LEU A 233 -6.82 31.09 -16.91
N GLU A 234 -7.14 32.21 -16.25
CA GLU A 234 -6.17 33.10 -15.58
C GLU A 234 -5.46 32.42 -14.40
N ARG A 235 -6.07 31.36 -13.83
CA ARG A 235 -5.49 30.57 -12.72
C ARG A 235 -4.77 29.33 -13.20
N ARG A 236 -4.70 29.10 -14.52
CA ARG A 236 -4.03 27.92 -15.08
C ARG A 236 -2.55 27.92 -14.76
N ASN A 237 -2.12 26.93 -13.97
CA ASN A 237 -0.72 26.73 -13.60
C ASN A 237 -0.32 25.25 -13.78
N PRO A 238 0.17 24.85 -14.97
CA PRO A 238 0.50 23.46 -15.26
C PRO A 238 1.59 22.89 -14.32
N LYS A 239 2.53 23.70 -13.84
CA LYS A 239 3.56 23.24 -12.89
C LYS A 239 2.94 22.87 -11.55
N LEU A 240 2.07 23.73 -11.01
CA LEU A 240 1.36 23.46 -9.77
C LEU A 240 0.40 22.26 -9.93
N GLN A 241 -0.28 22.17 -11.06
CA GLN A 241 -1.15 21.01 -11.37
C GLN A 241 -0.35 19.71 -11.34
N MET A 242 0.83 19.63 -11.96
CA MET A 242 1.67 18.43 -11.95
C MET A 242 2.22 18.10 -10.56
N GLN A 243 2.42 19.10 -9.69
CA GLN A 243 2.82 18.86 -8.29
C GLN A 243 1.68 18.27 -7.46
N MET A 244 0.46 18.78 -7.64
CA MET A 244 -0.73 18.34 -6.90
C MET A 244 -1.33 17.05 -7.46
N LEU A 245 -1.28 16.87 -8.79
CA LEU A 245 -1.77 15.72 -9.52
C LEU A 245 -0.63 15.16 -10.41
N PRO A 246 0.22 14.28 -9.88
CA PRO A 246 1.31 13.66 -10.63
C PRO A 246 0.84 12.93 -11.89
N LYS A 247 1.61 13.04 -12.98
CA LYS A 247 1.27 12.49 -14.32
C LYS A 247 0.98 10.99 -14.30
N ARG A 248 1.54 10.22 -13.36
CA ARG A 248 1.28 8.77 -13.24
C ARG A 248 -0.20 8.44 -13.07
N TYR A 249 -0.99 9.33 -12.42
CA TYR A 249 -2.43 9.13 -12.22
C TYR A 249 -3.27 9.49 -13.46
N TRP A 250 -2.73 10.30 -14.38
CA TRP A 250 -3.47 10.79 -15.55
C TRP A 250 -3.95 9.68 -16.46
N LYS A 251 -3.21 8.55 -16.51
CA LYS A 251 -3.47 7.43 -17.45
C LYS A 251 -4.92 6.90 -17.41
N TYR A 252 -5.60 7.05 -16.27
CA TYR A 252 -6.96 6.54 -16.09
C TYR A 252 -7.96 7.63 -15.67
N MET A 253 -7.63 8.89 -15.93
CA MET A 253 -8.49 10.04 -15.67
C MET A 253 -9.00 10.59 -17.01
N PRO A 254 -10.28 10.36 -17.37
CA PRO A 254 -10.83 10.77 -18.69
C PRO A 254 -10.64 12.25 -19.00
N GLU A 255 -10.74 13.10 -17.98
CA GLU A 255 -10.56 14.55 -18.09
C GLU A 255 -9.14 15.00 -18.44
N MET A 256 -8.15 14.11 -18.31
CA MET A 256 -6.76 14.42 -18.63
C MET A 256 -6.38 14.06 -20.07
N PHE A 257 -7.27 13.39 -20.82
CA PHE A 257 -7.10 13.05 -22.24
C PHE A 257 -7.67 14.14 -23.18
N THR A 258 -7.69 15.39 -22.77
CA THR A 258 -8.03 16.48 -23.68
C THR A 258 -6.94 16.61 -24.75
N ASN A 259 -7.39 16.70 -26.01
CA ASN A 259 -6.61 16.72 -27.25
C ASN A 259 -5.24 17.40 -27.11
N PRO A 260 -4.16 16.82 -27.67
CA PRO A 260 -2.82 17.44 -27.69
C PRO A 260 -2.71 18.65 -28.65
N GLY A 261 -3.80 19.35 -28.92
CA GLY A 261 -3.91 20.39 -29.92
C GLY A 261 -4.58 21.70 -29.44
N ARG A 262 -4.46 22.07 -28.16
CA ARG A 262 -4.79 23.44 -27.73
C ARG A 262 -3.82 23.96 -26.67
#